data_db6181bb16a98dba052e5be410e80641
#
_entry.id   db6181bb16a98dba052e5be410e80641
#
_cell.length_a   1.000
_cell.length_b   1.000
_cell.length_c   1.000
_cell.angle_alpha   90.00
_cell.angle_beta   90.00
_cell.angle_gamma   90.00
#
_symmetry.space_group_name_H-M   'P 1'
#
loop_
_entity.id
_entity.type
_entity.pdbx_description
1 polymer ?
#
loop_
_entity_poly.entity_id
_entity_poly.type
_entity_poly.pdbx_seq_one_letter_code
_entity_poly.pdbx_strand_id
1 'polypeptide(L)'
;MTRVVGGSGHTADIPNVAALPGIQQTLAVGEARCAGSTAVLPVTLAAVGLEPSYTLTELGIYVEDPDEGEILYCIYRLDEPVTIQAGSDTVLRFYLRQTVSEDGGAQVLCSPAGLITENDCAPVRRMVLTVGASDRTVTVPMEELADYISQLPRLLTENLTINVSGEGTCNILIFGFYGCGTLTIQGEGTAIIHGGIRICSCGCKVMLKNLTVKATEEMAGKPGHLLYCETVVSVWVTGCIMEGKGKVTGIRTIEGALVNVISCSVTGCTYALETTTSSIASFVYTTGAGYANNITGVSAYNGGIAILGYGIPELLGGSSNRRDGGVIFRQNGTLL
;
A
#
# COMPACT_ATOMS: atom_id res chain seq x y z
N MET A 1 -25.76 -21.93 -0.45
CA MET A 1 -26.13 -21.11 0.71
C MET A 1 -27.15 -20.08 0.27
N THR A 2 -28.26 -19.97 1.00
CA THR A 2 -29.39 -19.08 0.65
C THR A 2 -29.38 -17.80 1.45
N ARG A 3 -29.11 -17.87 2.75
CA ARG A 3 -29.06 -16.69 3.63
C ARG A 3 -28.22 -16.92 4.88
N VAL A 4 -27.83 -15.82 5.53
CA VAL A 4 -27.27 -15.80 6.89
C VAL A 4 -28.18 -14.93 7.75
N VAL A 5 -28.49 -15.37 8.97
CA VAL A 5 -29.32 -14.64 9.91
C VAL A 5 -28.61 -14.42 11.24
N GLY A 6 -28.90 -13.30 11.89
CA GLY A 6 -28.46 -13.01 13.26
C GLY A 6 -29.57 -13.29 14.24
N GLY A 7 -29.25 -13.94 15.34
CA GLY A 7 -30.20 -14.30 16.40
C GLY A 7 -29.74 -13.85 17.80
N SER A 8 -30.72 -13.64 18.69
CA SER A 8 -30.52 -13.32 20.10
C SER A 8 -30.78 -14.53 21.02
N GLY A 9 -30.94 -15.71 20.45
CA GLY A 9 -31.19 -16.94 21.19
C GLY A 9 -29.91 -17.63 21.69
N HIS A 10 -30.10 -18.78 22.31
CA HIS A 10 -29.04 -19.72 22.64
C HIS A 10 -29.51 -21.12 22.28
N THR A 11 -28.90 -21.69 21.28
CA THR A 11 -29.23 -23.01 20.79
C THR A 11 -28.59 -24.09 21.69
N ALA A 12 -29.37 -24.75 22.50
CA ALA A 12 -28.86 -25.78 23.42
C ALA A 12 -28.56 -27.11 22.71
N ASP A 13 -29.43 -27.50 21.77
CA ASP A 13 -29.34 -28.79 21.03
C ASP A 13 -29.15 -28.55 19.54
N ILE A 14 -27.91 -28.27 19.14
CA ILE A 14 -27.56 -27.93 17.74
C ILE A 14 -27.95 -29.05 16.75
N PRO A 15 -27.73 -30.37 17.04
CA PRO A 15 -28.03 -31.41 16.05
C PRO A 15 -29.50 -31.53 15.65
N ASN A 16 -30.42 -31.07 16.51
CA ASN A 16 -31.87 -31.27 16.31
C ASN A 16 -32.63 -29.97 16.04
N VAL A 17 -31.92 -28.84 15.87
CA VAL A 17 -32.61 -27.57 15.64
C VAL A 17 -32.84 -27.32 14.15
N ALA A 18 -34.11 -27.12 13.79
CA ALA A 18 -34.51 -26.85 12.41
C ALA A 18 -34.39 -25.38 12.00
N ALA A 19 -34.39 -24.48 12.96
CA ALA A 19 -34.25 -23.05 12.73
C ALA A 19 -33.51 -22.37 13.88
N LEU A 20 -32.72 -21.28 13.58
CA LEU A 20 -32.06 -20.51 14.61
C LEU A 20 -33.11 -19.87 15.55
N PRO A 21 -33.01 -20.04 16.88
CA PRO A 21 -33.95 -19.42 17.79
C PRO A 21 -33.71 -17.90 17.87
N GLY A 22 -34.80 -17.15 17.96
CA GLY A 22 -34.76 -15.70 18.16
C GLY A 22 -34.10 -14.93 17.01
N ILE A 23 -34.39 -15.31 15.76
CA ILE A 23 -33.92 -14.57 14.57
C ILE A 23 -34.37 -13.11 14.68
N GLN A 24 -33.42 -12.17 14.55
CA GLN A 24 -33.66 -10.73 14.61
C GLN A 24 -33.55 -10.07 13.24
N GLN A 25 -32.57 -10.49 12.42
CA GLN A 25 -32.42 -9.95 11.08
C GLN A 25 -31.67 -10.91 10.12
N THR A 26 -31.91 -10.71 8.83
CA THR A 26 -31.13 -11.33 7.77
C THR A 26 -29.92 -10.45 7.43
N LEU A 27 -28.76 -11.04 7.32
CA LEU A 27 -27.51 -10.35 7.05
C LEU A 27 -27.18 -10.36 5.56
N ALA A 28 -26.53 -9.30 5.10
CA ALA A 28 -26.03 -9.25 3.74
C ALA A 28 -24.79 -10.15 3.61
N VAL A 29 -24.76 -10.97 2.57
CA VAL A 29 -23.67 -11.89 2.29
C VAL A 29 -22.92 -11.44 1.04
N GLY A 30 -21.62 -11.21 1.18
CA GLY A 30 -20.75 -10.87 0.07
C GLY A 30 -20.24 -12.10 -0.68
N GLU A 31 -19.40 -11.87 -1.66
CA GLU A 31 -18.83 -12.92 -2.50
C GLU A 31 -17.97 -13.88 -1.68
N ALA A 32 -18.30 -15.16 -1.73
CA ALA A 32 -17.50 -16.18 -1.06
C ALA A 32 -16.20 -16.46 -1.80
N ARG A 33 -15.16 -16.72 -1.04
CA ARG A 33 -13.84 -17.10 -1.56
C ARG A 33 -13.48 -18.47 -1.09
N CYS A 34 -13.07 -19.32 -2.03
CA CYS A 34 -12.61 -20.66 -1.74
C CYS A 34 -11.08 -20.73 -1.90
N ALA A 35 -10.42 -21.30 -0.89
CA ALA A 35 -9.02 -21.65 -0.93
C ALA A 35 -8.89 -23.12 -0.50
N GLY A 36 -8.69 -24.02 -1.47
CA GLY A 36 -8.76 -25.45 -1.23
C GLY A 36 -10.15 -25.86 -0.74
N SER A 37 -10.22 -26.59 0.36
CA SER A 37 -11.47 -27.05 0.99
C SER A 37 -12.12 -26.01 1.93
N THR A 38 -11.59 -24.79 2.02
CA THR A 38 -12.12 -23.77 2.92
C THR A 38 -12.77 -22.65 2.15
N ALA A 39 -14.04 -22.36 2.43
CA ALA A 39 -14.76 -21.19 1.97
C ALA A 39 -14.76 -20.11 3.06
N VAL A 40 -14.52 -18.86 2.66
CA VAL A 40 -14.65 -17.68 3.52
C VAL A 40 -15.79 -16.82 3.02
N LEU A 41 -16.77 -16.60 3.87
CA LEU A 41 -17.96 -15.82 3.57
C LEU A 41 -17.92 -14.48 4.30
N PRO A 42 -17.81 -13.36 3.61
CA PRO A 42 -18.00 -12.05 4.21
C PRO A 42 -19.49 -11.82 4.46
N VAL A 43 -19.84 -11.48 5.69
CA VAL A 43 -21.21 -11.22 6.11
C VAL A 43 -21.28 -9.86 6.79
N THR A 44 -22.26 -9.04 6.42
CA THR A 44 -22.45 -7.69 6.95
C THR A 44 -23.78 -7.59 7.67
N LEU A 45 -23.72 -7.09 8.90
CA LEU A 45 -24.87 -6.69 9.70
C LEU A 45 -24.89 -5.15 9.77
N ALA A 46 -25.98 -4.55 9.38
CA ALA A 46 -26.20 -3.11 9.51
C ALA A 46 -27.37 -2.85 10.48
N ALA A 47 -27.16 -1.92 11.42
CA ALA A 47 -28.18 -1.53 12.38
C ALA A 47 -29.15 -0.47 11.83
N VAL A 48 -28.90 0.06 10.64
CA VAL A 48 -29.76 1.03 9.97
C VAL A 48 -31.14 0.43 9.71
N GLY A 49 -32.17 1.11 10.21
CA GLY A 49 -33.57 0.64 10.05
C GLY A 49 -33.98 -0.50 10.98
N LEU A 50 -33.11 -0.87 11.93
CA LEU A 50 -33.42 -1.87 12.94
C LEU A 50 -34.30 -1.29 14.06
N GLU A 51 -35.37 -2.00 14.42
CA GLU A 51 -36.22 -1.73 15.59
C GLU A 51 -36.78 -3.05 16.11
N PRO A 52 -36.61 -3.42 17.40
CA PRO A 52 -35.84 -2.78 18.47
C PRO A 52 -34.36 -3.19 18.50
N SER A 53 -33.59 -2.63 19.44
CA SER A 53 -32.24 -3.10 19.76
C SER A 53 -32.25 -4.54 20.25
N TYR A 54 -31.22 -5.31 19.93
CA TYR A 54 -31.08 -6.69 20.39
C TYR A 54 -29.61 -7.04 20.68
N THR A 55 -29.40 -8.16 21.38
CA THR A 55 -28.07 -8.70 21.60
C THR A 55 -27.84 -9.86 20.64
N LEU A 56 -26.89 -9.71 19.74
CA LEU A 56 -26.48 -10.77 18.83
C LEU A 56 -25.65 -11.82 19.57
N THR A 57 -26.08 -13.05 19.56
CA THR A 57 -25.43 -14.17 20.25
C THR A 57 -24.99 -15.26 19.28
N GLU A 58 -25.77 -15.46 18.21
CA GLU A 58 -25.56 -16.54 17.25
C GLU A 58 -25.81 -16.07 15.82
N LEU A 59 -25.10 -16.68 14.86
CA LEU A 59 -25.34 -16.53 13.43
C LEU A 59 -25.72 -17.89 12.84
N GLY A 60 -26.81 -17.95 12.10
CA GLY A 60 -27.27 -19.16 11.40
C GLY A 60 -27.00 -19.05 9.90
N ILE A 61 -26.40 -20.10 9.31
CA ILE A 61 -26.23 -20.24 7.87
C ILE A 61 -27.28 -21.19 7.34
N TYR A 62 -28.06 -20.76 6.35
CA TYR A 62 -29.04 -21.55 5.65
C TYR A 62 -28.54 -21.92 4.25
N VAL A 63 -28.85 -23.14 3.85
CA VAL A 63 -28.51 -23.67 2.53
C VAL A 63 -29.77 -24.32 1.89
N GLU A 64 -29.75 -24.41 0.57
CA GLU A 64 -30.79 -25.20 -0.15
C GLU A 64 -30.33 -26.63 -0.20
N ASP A 65 -31.14 -27.50 0.38
CA ASP A 65 -31.01 -28.96 0.24
C ASP A 65 -31.91 -29.42 -0.90
N PRO A 66 -31.45 -30.30 -1.81
CA PRO A 66 -32.25 -30.74 -2.95
C PRO A 66 -33.55 -31.47 -2.60
N ASP A 67 -33.58 -32.11 -1.45
CA ASP A 67 -34.70 -32.94 -1.02
C ASP A 67 -35.59 -32.24 0.01
N GLU A 68 -35.02 -31.45 0.91
CA GLU A 68 -35.68 -30.83 2.06
C GLU A 68 -35.99 -29.34 1.89
N GLY A 69 -35.39 -28.69 0.84
CA GLY A 69 -35.48 -27.26 0.64
C GLY A 69 -34.50 -26.48 1.54
N GLU A 70 -34.89 -25.29 2.01
CA GLU A 70 -33.99 -24.46 2.83
C GLU A 70 -33.85 -25.05 4.24
N ILE A 71 -32.62 -25.44 4.61
CA ILE A 71 -32.29 -26.00 5.92
C ILE A 71 -31.26 -25.12 6.66
N LEU A 72 -31.28 -25.17 7.99
CA LEU A 72 -30.24 -24.59 8.83
C LEU A 72 -29.02 -25.52 8.81
N TYR A 73 -27.98 -25.08 8.11
CA TYR A 73 -26.78 -25.88 7.89
C TYR A 73 -25.76 -25.77 9.02
N CYS A 74 -25.57 -24.56 9.55
CA CYS A 74 -24.52 -24.28 10.53
C CYS A 74 -24.90 -23.13 11.45
N ILE A 75 -24.47 -23.21 12.71
CA ILE A 75 -24.61 -22.15 13.70
C ILE A 75 -23.21 -21.70 14.14
N TYR A 76 -22.94 -20.40 14.05
CA TYR A 76 -21.78 -19.78 14.67
C TYR A 76 -22.22 -19.10 15.94
N ARG A 77 -21.62 -19.46 17.07
CA ARG A 77 -21.84 -18.81 18.35
C ARG A 77 -20.76 -17.76 18.57
N LEU A 78 -21.15 -16.57 19.02
CA LEU A 78 -20.22 -15.53 19.40
C LEU A 78 -19.70 -15.81 20.82
N ASP A 79 -18.38 -15.77 21.02
CA ASP A 79 -17.80 -15.92 22.35
C ASP A 79 -18.20 -14.75 23.27
N GLU A 80 -18.30 -13.56 22.70
CA GLU A 80 -18.79 -12.35 23.36
C GLU A 80 -20.04 -11.83 22.63
N PRO A 81 -21.22 -11.85 23.26
CA PRO A 81 -22.44 -11.26 22.69
C PRO A 81 -22.28 -9.77 22.40
N VAL A 82 -22.82 -9.33 21.26
CA VAL A 82 -22.71 -7.93 20.81
C VAL A 82 -24.09 -7.27 20.81
N THR A 83 -24.23 -6.15 21.52
CA THR A 83 -25.48 -5.39 21.51
C THR A 83 -25.57 -4.53 20.26
N ILE A 84 -26.60 -4.73 19.46
CA ILE A 84 -26.92 -3.97 18.25
C ILE A 84 -27.98 -2.94 18.63
N GLN A 85 -27.58 -1.66 18.60
CA GLN A 85 -28.47 -0.54 18.97
C GLN A 85 -29.34 -0.13 17.77
N ALA A 86 -30.64 -0.07 17.96
CA ALA A 86 -31.57 0.42 16.95
C ALA A 86 -31.28 1.87 16.56
N GLY A 87 -31.42 2.17 15.28
CA GLY A 87 -31.20 3.51 14.74
C GLY A 87 -29.77 4.01 14.77
N SER A 88 -28.79 3.16 15.09
CA SER A 88 -27.38 3.50 15.01
C SER A 88 -26.82 3.27 13.59
N ASP A 89 -25.72 3.97 13.27
CA ASP A 89 -24.95 3.73 12.03
C ASP A 89 -23.97 2.56 12.16
N THR A 90 -24.20 1.66 13.14
CA THR A 90 -23.33 0.52 13.41
C THR A 90 -23.39 -0.47 12.27
N VAL A 91 -22.22 -0.78 11.73
CA VAL A 91 -22.04 -1.85 10.74
C VAL A 91 -21.00 -2.83 11.27
N LEU A 92 -21.41 -4.08 11.47
CA LEU A 92 -20.53 -5.17 11.85
C LEU A 92 -20.26 -6.08 10.66
N ARG A 93 -19.04 -6.53 10.51
CA ARG A 93 -18.62 -7.44 9.45
C ARG A 93 -18.04 -8.69 10.06
N PHE A 94 -18.55 -9.81 9.61
CA PHE A 94 -18.09 -11.14 10.01
C PHE A 94 -17.50 -11.85 8.79
N TYR A 95 -16.53 -12.71 9.05
CA TYR A 95 -15.94 -13.57 8.04
C TYR A 95 -16.10 -15.02 8.50
N LEU A 96 -17.16 -15.63 8.04
CA LEU A 96 -17.45 -17.00 8.40
C LEU A 96 -16.57 -17.94 7.58
N ARG A 97 -15.83 -18.81 8.25
CA ARG A 97 -15.00 -19.82 7.60
C ARG A 97 -15.69 -21.15 7.66
N GLN A 98 -15.93 -21.74 6.50
CA GLN A 98 -16.52 -23.06 6.36
C GLN A 98 -15.56 -23.97 5.64
N THR A 99 -15.18 -25.08 6.27
CA THR A 99 -14.41 -26.13 5.60
C THR A 99 -15.41 -27.14 5.03
N VAL A 100 -15.29 -27.42 3.74
CA VAL A 100 -16.14 -28.38 3.02
C VAL A 100 -15.29 -29.61 2.76
N SER A 101 -15.84 -30.81 3.04
CA SER A 101 -15.17 -32.07 2.68
C SER A 101 -15.15 -32.26 1.15
N GLU A 102 -14.19 -33.05 0.66
CA GLU A 102 -13.94 -33.23 -0.77
C GLU A 102 -15.15 -33.71 -1.59
N ASP A 103 -16.17 -34.29 -0.92
CA ASP A 103 -17.35 -34.90 -1.56
C ASP A 103 -18.56 -33.96 -1.65
N GLY A 104 -18.48 -32.72 -1.17
CA GLY A 104 -19.63 -31.82 -1.12
C GLY A 104 -19.41 -30.51 -1.88
N GLY A 105 -19.96 -30.37 -3.07
CA GLY A 105 -20.01 -29.08 -3.79
C GLY A 105 -20.99 -28.12 -3.10
N ALA A 106 -20.49 -27.08 -2.45
CA ALA A 106 -21.33 -26.00 -1.94
C ALA A 106 -21.37 -24.83 -2.93
N GLN A 107 -22.54 -24.46 -3.41
CA GLN A 107 -22.75 -23.25 -4.19
C GLN A 107 -23.16 -22.10 -3.28
N VAL A 108 -22.43 -20.99 -3.33
CA VAL A 108 -22.73 -19.79 -2.55
C VAL A 108 -23.41 -18.75 -3.43
N LEU A 109 -24.64 -18.38 -3.07
CA LEU A 109 -25.37 -17.28 -3.71
C LEU A 109 -25.05 -15.97 -2.96
N CYS A 110 -24.50 -15.00 -3.67
CA CYS A 110 -24.17 -13.70 -3.10
C CYS A 110 -25.36 -12.75 -3.12
N SER A 111 -25.57 -12.01 -2.05
CA SER A 111 -26.55 -10.92 -2.03
C SER A 111 -25.93 -9.67 -2.66
N PRO A 112 -26.60 -8.97 -3.61
CA PRO A 112 -26.13 -7.71 -4.16
C PRO A 112 -25.89 -6.62 -3.11
N ALA A 113 -26.63 -6.65 -1.99
CA ALA A 113 -26.45 -5.74 -0.87
C ALA A 113 -25.17 -5.98 -0.07
N GLY A 114 -24.53 -7.14 -0.25
CA GLY A 114 -23.28 -7.51 0.39
C GLY A 114 -22.05 -7.22 -0.46
N LEU A 115 -22.20 -6.59 -1.62
CA LEU A 115 -21.09 -6.18 -2.49
C LEU A 115 -20.29 -5.02 -1.88
N ILE A 116 -19.64 -5.29 -0.78
CA ILE A 116 -18.51 -4.51 -0.33
C ILE A 116 -17.31 -5.18 -0.96
N THR A 117 -16.65 -4.49 -1.89
CA THR A 117 -15.49 -5.04 -2.60
C THR A 117 -14.36 -5.31 -1.62
N GLU A 118 -13.44 -6.19 -1.96
CA GLU A 118 -12.24 -6.46 -1.16
C GLU A 118 -11.46 -5.18 -0.87
N ASN A 119 -11.48 -4.23 -1.79
CA ASN A 119 -10.85 -2.92 -1.63
C ASN A 119 -11.48 -2.09 -0.51
N ASP A 120 -12.78 -2.22 -0.26
CA ASP A 120 -13.48 -1.50 0.80
C ASP A 120 -13.23 -2.10 2.19
N CYS A 121 -12.94 -3.40 2.26
CA CYS A 121 -12.75 -4.15 3.50
C CYS A 121 -11.30 -4.47 3.83
N ALA A 122 -10.40 -4.45 2.85
CA ALA A 122 -9.00 -4.79 3.02
C ALA A 122 -8.28 -3.96 4.11
N PRO A 123 -8.52 -2.65 4.24
CA PRO A 123 -7.84 -1.83 5.24
C PRO A 123 -8.05 -2.29 6.69
N VAL A 124 -9.28 -2.65 7.05
CA VAL A 124 -9.62 -2.97 8.44
C VAL A 124 -9.19 -4.39 8.83
N ARG A 125 -9.21 -5.31 7.90
CA ARG A 125 -8.99 -6.74 8.19
C ARG A 125 -7.53 -7.13 8.38
N ARG A 126 -6.60 -6.43 7.73
CA ARG A 126 -5.18 -6.80 7.75
C ARG A 126 -4.35 -6.01 8.76
N MET A 127 -4.95 -5.06 9.49
CA MET A 127 -4.30 -4.46 10.66
C MET A 127 -4.14 -5.47 11.82
N VAL A 128 -4.81 -6.62 11.78
CA VAL A 128 -4.62 -7.71 12.72
C VAL A 128 -3.59 -8.69 12.15
N LEU A 129 -2.32 -8.38 12.40
CA LEU A 129 -1.21 -9.32 12.51
C LEU A 129 -0.90 -10.24 11.32
N THR A 130 -0.05 -9.77 10.44
CA THR A 130 1.04 -10.65 10.00
C THR A 130 2.34 -10.05 10.53
N VAL A 131 2.85 -10.58 11.63
CA VAL A 131 4.24 -10.41 12.00
C VAL A 131 5.06 -11.21 10.99
N GLY A 132 5.54 -10.52 9.95
CA GLY A 132 6.20 -11.09 8.79
C GLY A 132 5.34 -10.89 7.54
N ALA A 133 5.57 -9.78 6.83
CA ALA A 133 4.96 -9.60 5.51
C ALA A 133 5.46 -10.72 4.58
N SER A 134 4.55 -11.44 3.93
CA SER A 134 4.90 -12.36 2.85
C SER A 134 5.55 -11.56 1.70
N ASP A 135 6.46 -12.20 0.98
CA ASP A 135 7.10 -11.57 -0.16
C ASP A 135 6.35 -11.93 -1.45
N ARG A 136 5.93 -10.93 -2.19
CA ARG A 136 5.33 -11.07 -3.51
C ARG A 136 6.20 -10.38 -4.54
N THR A 137 6.53 -11.10 -5.62
CA THR A 137 7.27 -10.55 -6.75
C THR A 137 6.44 -10.65 -8.01
N VAL A 138 6.40 -9.58 -8.79
CA VAL A 138 5.76 -9.52 -10.11
C VAL A 138 6.73 -8.91 -11.11
N THR A 139 6.59 -9.24 -12.38
CA THR A 139 7.36 -8.62 -13.46
C THR A 139 6.40 -7.84 -14.35
N VAL A 140 6.73 -6.57 -14.61
CA VAL A 140 5.91 -5.65 -15.40
C VAL A 140 6.79 -4.97 -16.44
N PRO A 141 6.38 -4.87 -17.71
CA PRO A 141 7.07 -4.07 -18.71
C PRO A 141 7.13 -2.60 -18.28
N MET A 142 8.22 -1.88 -18.63
CA MET A 142 8.39 -0.48 -18.21
C MET A 142 7.24 0.42 -18.65
N GLU A 143 6.70 0.21 -19.83
CA GLU A 143 5.58 0.95 -20.42
C GLU A 143 4.26 0.80 -19.63
N GLU A 144 4.08 -0.33 -18.95
CA GLU A 144 2.88 -0.63 -18.15
C GLU A 144 3.04 -0.28 -16.66
N LEU A 145 4.25 0.08 -16.22
CA LEU A 145 4.56 0.26 -14.79
C LEU A 145 3.67 1.31 -14.11
N ALA A 146 3.44 2.45 -14.77
CA ALA A 146 2.62 3.54 -14.21
C ALA A 146 1.17 3.09 -13.99
N ASP A 147 0.60 2.42 -14.98
CA ASP A 147 -0.77 1.89 -14.93
C ASP A 147 -0.89 0.78 -13.88
N TYR A 148 0.09 -0.13 -13.82
CA TYR A 148 0.12 -1.18 -12.81
C TYR A 148 0.14 -0.61 -11.39
N ILE A 149 1.01 0.37 -11.11
CA ILE A 149 1.08 1.03 -9.79
C ILE A 149 -0.24 1.73 -9.44
N SER A 150 -0.90 2.35 -10.43
CA SER A 150 -2.18 3.05 -10.21
C SER A 150 -3.30 2.12 -9.72
N GLN A 151 -3.26 0.84 -10.11
CA GLN A 151 -4.24 -0.19 -9.80
C GLN A 151 -3.93 -0.96 -8.51
N LEU A 152 -2.76 -0.75 -7.89
CA LEU A 152 -2.40 -1.44 -6.64
C LEU A 152 -3.27 -0.97 -5.47
N PRO A 153 -3.61 -1.89 -4.55
CA PRO A 153 -4.26 -1.53 -3.30
C PRO A 153 -3.35 -0.62 -2.49
N ARG A 154 -3.91 0.47 -1.94
CA ARG A 154 -3.13 1.46 -1.17
C ARG A 154 -2.64 0.94 0.18
N LEU A 155 -3.26 -0.11 0.72
CA LEU A 155 -2.79 -0.78 1.93
C LEU A 155 -1.89 -1.97 1.56
N LEU A 156 -0.59 -1.83 1.80
CA LEU A 156 0.38 -2.90 1.61
C LEU A 156 0.55 -3.70 2.91
N THR A 157 0.14 -4.94 2.86
CA THR A 157 0.28 -5.88 3.99
C THR A 157 1.38 -6.90 3.77
N GLU A 158 1.95 -6.93 2.57
CA GLU A 158 3.04 -7.78 2.13
C GLU A 158 4.14 -6.94 1.48
N ASN A 159 5.36 -7.46 1.41
CA ASN A 159 6.40 -6.85 0.63
C ASN A 159 6.13 -7.11 -0.86
N LEU A 160 5.89 -6.07 -1.61
CA LEU A 160 5.69 -6.17 -3.05
C LEU A 160 6.93 -5.71 -3.79
N THR A 161 7.55 -6.60 -4.55
CA THR A 161 8.62 -6.28 -5.49
C THR A 161 8.08 -6.31 -6.92
N ILE A 162 8.20 -5.18 -7.60
CA ILE A 162 7.87 -5.03 -9.02
C ILE A 162 9.18 -5.01 -9.79
N ASN A 163 9.50 -6.09 -10.47
CA ASN A 163 10.62 -6.17 -11.39
C ASN A 163 10.24 -5.52 -12.71
N VAL A 164 11.07 -4.61 -13.20
CA VAL A 164 10.81 -3.88 -14.43
C VAL A 164 12.01 -3.96 -15.37
N SER A 165 11.73 -4.07 -16.65
CA SER A 165 12.75 -4.09 -17.70
C SER A 165 12.28 -3.32 -18.93
N GLY A 166 13.23 -2.93 -19.77
CA GLY A 166 12.94 -2.18 -20.97
C GLY A 166 13.02 -0.67 -20.75
N GLU A 167 12.49 0.08 -21.67
CA GLU A 167 12.55 1.53 -21.74
C GLU A 167 11.13 2.09 -21.98
N GLY A 168 10.75 3.10 -21.22
CA GLY A 168 9.41 3.68 -21.32
C GLY A 168 9.40 5.18 -21.05
N THR A 169 8.51 5.90 -21.74
CA THR A 169 8.26 7.32 -21.49
C THR A 169 7.04 7.46 -20.61
N CYS A 170 7.26 7.66 -19.31
CA CYS A 170 6.18 7.77 -18.33
C CYS A 170 6.59 8.60 -17.12
N ASN A 171 5.59 9.19 -16.46
CA ASN A 171 5.74 9.74 -15.13
C ASN A 171 5.10 8.78 -14.13
N ILE A 172 5.87 8.31 -13.17
CA ILE A 172 5.40 7.35 -12.17
C ILE A 172 4.94 8.10 -10.94
N LEU A 173 3.69 7.86 -10.54
CA LEU A 173 3.12 8.40 -9.31
C LEU A 173 2.89 7.28 -8.29
N ILE A 174 3.63 7.33 -7.19
CA ILE A 174 3.46 6.46 -6.02
C ILE A 174 2.80 7.32 -4.93
N PHE A 175 1.49 7.17 -4.77
CA PHE A 175 0.72 8.06 -3.90
C PHE A 175 -0.17 7.28 -2.92
N GLY A 176 -0.11 7.65 -1.64
CA GLY A 176 -1.06 7.17 -0.64
C GLY A 176 -0.90 5.70 -0.27
N PHE A 177 0.29 5.13 -0.34
CA PHE A 177 0.55 3.76 0.11
C PHE A 177 0.86 3.72 1.60
N TYR A 178 0.17 2.84 2.32
CA TYR A 178 0.30 2.64 3.76
C TYR A 178 0.42 1.16 4.11
N GLY A 179 0.76 0.84 5.35
CA GLY A 179 0.80 -0.52 5.87
C GLY A 179 2.19 -0.97 6.31
N CYS A 180 2.31 -2.24 6.66
CA CYS A 180 3.55 -2.83 7.15
C CYS A 180 4.44 -3.40 6.05
N GLY A 181 3.93 -3.49 4.81
CA GLY A 181 4.69 -3.96 3.66
C GLY A 181 5.64 -2.91 3.09
N THR A 182 6.54 -3.36 2.24
CA THR A 182 7.47 -2.52 1.48
C THR A 182 7.10 -2.57 0.00
N LEU A 183 7.00 -1.42 -0.66
CA LEU A 183 6.90 -1.33 -2.12
C LEU A 183 8.30 -1.19 -2.71
N THR A 184 8.75 -2.17 -3.47
CA THR A 184 10.03 -2.13 -4.18
C THR A 184 9.79 -2.10 -5.69
N ILE A 185 10.40 -1.13 -6.38
CA ILE A 185 10.50 -1.11 -7.85
C ILE A 185 11.96 -1.41 -8.17
N GLN A 186 12.20 -2.50 -8.86
CA GLN A 186 13.55 -3.00 -9.14
C GLN A 186 13.77 -3.16 -10.63
N GLY A 187 14.78 -2.46 -11.14
CA GLY A 187 15.23 -2.64 -12.53
C GLY A 187 15.95 -3.96 -12.74
N GLU A 188 15.60 -4.66 -13.81
CA GLU A 188 16.27 -5.86 -14.30
C GLU A 188 16.88 -5.60 -15.68
N GLY A 189 18.19 -5.79 -15.81
CA GLY A 189 18.91 -5.49 -17.04
C GLY A 189 18.84 -4.00 -17.40
N THR A 190 18.30 -3.69 -18.57
CA THR A 190 18.00 -2.30 -18.97
C THR A 190 16.65 -1.91 -18.43
N ALA A 191 16.60 -0.92 -17.52
CA ALA A 191 15.36 -0.39 -16.95
C ALA A 191 15.43 1.14 -16.96
N ILE A 192 14.90 1.77 -18.02
CA ILE A 192 15.02 3.22 -18.28
C ILE A 192 13.64 3.87 -18.28
N ILE A 193 13.48 4.87 -17.43
CA ILE A 193 12.31 5.74 -17.36
C ILE A 193 12.69 7.08 -18.00
N HIS A 194 12.05 7.45 -19.10
CA HIS A 194 12.08 8.79 -19.65
C HIS A 194 10.95 9.60 -19.01
N GLY A 195 11.26 10.38 -17.98
CA GLY A 195 10.28 11.10 -17.18
C GLY A 195 10.74 11.30 -15.74
N GLY A 196 9.78 11.27 -14.81
CA GLY A 196 10.04 11.44 -13.39
C GLY A 196 9.29 10.43 -12.51
N ILE A 197 9.78 10.27 -11.29
CA ILE A 197 9.13 9.47 -10.25
C ILE A 197 8.69 10.43 -9.14
N ARG A 198 7.42 10.41 -8.78
CA ARG A 198 6.86 11.17 -7.67
C ARG A 198 6.33 10.22 -6.60
N ILE A 199 6.82 10.38 -5.36
CA ILE A 199 6.41 9.58 -4.20
C ILE A 199 5.84 10.54 -3.17
N CYS A 200 4.53 10.41 -2.90
CA CYS A 200 3.83 11.37 -2.04
C CYS A 200 2.90 10.66 -1.05
N SER A 201 2.83 11.22 0.16
CA SER A 201 1.88 10.79 1.21
C SER A 201 1.92 9.28 1.49
N CYS A 202 3.12 8.69 1.51
CA CYS A 202 3.30 7.26 1.77
C CYS A 202 3.75 7.02 3.21
N GLY A 203 2.97 6.21 3.94
CA GLY A 203 3.27 5.74 5.29
C GLY A 203 4.00 4.40 5.33
N CYS A 204 4.15 3.70 4.20
CA CYS A 204 4.96 2.49 4.06
C CYS A 204 6.37 2.83 3.55
N LYS A 205 7.29 1.85 3.65
CA LYS A 205 8.62 1.94 3.03
C LYS A 205 8.53 1.79 1.52
N VAL A 206 9.15 2.70 0.77
CA VAL A 206 9.29 2.62 -0.70
C VAL A 206 10.75 2.44 -1.06
N MET A 207 11.07 1.50 -1.94
CA MET A 207 12.43 1.23 -2.41
C MET A 207 12.49 1.33 -3.94
N LEU A 208 13.45 2.10 -4.45
CA LEU A 208 13.80 2.15 -5.86
C LEU A 208 15.18 1.54 -6.03
N LYS A 209 15.32 0.54 -6.89
CA LYS A 209 16.58 -0.18 -7.11
C LYS A 209 16.94 -0.30 -8.58
N ASN A 210 18.20 -0.02 -8.92
CA ASN A 210 18.79 -0.28 -10.23
C ASN A 210 17.98 0.29 -11.41
N LEU A 211 17.40 1.48 -11.24
CA LEU A 211 16.64 2.17 -12.28
C LEU A 211 17.48 3.29 -12.88
N THR A 212 17.33 3.52 -14.18
CA THR A 212 17.81 4.73 -14.84
C THR A 212 16.64 5.67 -15.10
N VAL A 213 16.70 6.89 -14.58
CA VAL A 213 15.67 7.92 -14.77
C VAL A 213 16.29 9.06 -15.57
N LYS A 214 15.75 9.33 -16.75
CA LYS A 214 16.26 10.34 -17.68
C LYS A 214 15.23 11.44 -17.91
N ALA A 215 15.69 12.69 -17.87
CA ALA A 215 14.87 13.82 -18.26
C ALA A 215 14.44 13.74 -19.73
N THR A 216 13.17 13.98 -20.01
CA THR A 216 12.68 14.14 -21.38
C THR A 216 13.05 15.52 -21.93
N GLU A 217 12.93 15.70 -23.26
CA GLU A 217 13.11 17.02 -23.89
C GLU A 217 12.11 18.06 -23.37
N GLU A 218 10.89 17.62 -23.09
CA GLU A 218 9.87 18.49 -22.52
C GLU A 218 10.23 18.96 -21.10
N MET A 219 10.83 18.11 -20.27
CA MET A 219 11.33 18.46 -18.94
C MET A 219 12.52 19.42 -19.00
N ALA A 220 13.37 19.32 -20.01
CA ALA A 220 14.52 20.22 -20.19
C ALA A 220 14.11 21.70 -20.34
N GLY A 221 12.90 21.98 -20.79
CA GLY A 221 12.32 23.32 -20.96
C GLY A 221 11.66 23.91 -19.72
N LYS A 222 11.33 23.10 -18.71
CA LYS A 222 10.54 23.47 -17.53
C LYS A 222 11.21 23.01 -16.24
N PRO A 223 10.95 23.67 -15.09
CA PRO A 223 11.33 23.12 -13.79
C PRO A 223 10.64 21.76 -13.59
N GLY A 224 11.43 20.73 -13.32
CA GLY A 224 10.94 19.37 -13.11
C GLY A 224 11.86 18.60 -12.16
N HIS A 225 11.49 17.39 -11.82
CA HIS A 225 12.25 16.54 -10.90
C HIS A 225 12.32 15.12 -11.46
N LEU A 226 13.50 14.50 -11.38
CA LEU A 226 13.67 13.09 -11.72
C LEU A 226 13.13 12.20 -10.61
N LEU A 227 13.38 12.59 -9.34
CA LEU A 227 12.75 11.99 -8.18
C LEU A 227 12.24 13.11 -7.26
N TYR A 228 10.95 13.04 -6.94
CA TYR A 228 10.27 13.96 -6.03
C TYR A 228 9.64 13.19 -4.89
N CYS A 229 10.00 13.54 -3.64
CA CYS A 229 9.50 12.89 -2.44
C CYS A 229 8.85 13.92 -1.51
N GLU A 230 7.59 13.71 -1.16
CA GLU A 230 6.76 14.62 -0.36
C GLU A 230 5.99 13.85 0.71
N THR A 231 6.12 14.26 1.97
CA THR A 231 5.36 13.63 3.09
C THR A 231 5.51 12.11 3.10
N VAL A 232 6.74 11.60 3.10
CA VAL A 232 7.02 10.16 3.08
C VAL A 232 7.89 9.74 4.26
N VAL A 233 7.52 8.65 4.92
CA VAL A 233 8.22 8.18 6.13
C VAL A 233 9.54 7.49 5.85
N SER A 234 9.72 6.86 4.68
CA SER A 234 10.97 6.16 4.34
C SER A 234 11.03 5.83 2.85
N VAL A 235 11.94 6.48 2.14
CA VAL A 235 12.28 6.14 0.75
C VAL A 235 13.75 5.73 0.68
N TRP A 236 14.01 4.61 0.01
CA TRP A 236 15.37 4.11 -0.22
C TRP A 236 15.62 4.02 -1.72
N VAL A 237 16.67 4.69 -2.17
CA VAL A 237 17.09 4.71 -3.57
C VAL A 237 18.46 4.07 -3.67
N THR A 238 18.58 2.94 -4.36
CA THR A 238 19.82 2.15 -4.38
C THR A 238 20.21 1.80 -5.82
N GLY A 239 21.46 2.10 -6.18
CA GLY A 239 22.01 1.75 -7.49
C GLY A 239 21.33 2.43 -8.67
N CYS A 240 20.62 3.54 -8.44
CA CYS A 240 19.89 4.24 -9.50
C CYS A 240 20.78 5.29 -10.18
N ILE A 241 20.48 5.53 -11.46
CA ILE A 241 21.12 6.56 -12.28
C ILE A 241 20.08 7.62 -12.62
N MET A 242 20.38 8.89 -12.35
CA MET A 242 19.53 10.03 -12.65
C MET A 242 20.25 10.97 -13.61
N GLU A 243 19.75 11.11 -14.82
CA GLU A 243 20.34 11.92 -15.90
C GLU A 243 19.43 13.10 -16.24
N GLY A 244 19.82 14.29 -15.79
CA GLY A 244 19.14 15.55 -16.08
C GLY A 244 19.53 16.13 -17.43
N LYS A 245 18.78 17.16 -17.88
CA LYS A 245 19.08 18.00 -19.05
C LYS A 245 19.15 19.47 -18.69
N GLY A 246 19.87 19.78 -17.59
CA GLY A 246 20.24 21.14 -17.21
C GLY A 246 19.18 21.95 -16.44
N LYS A 247 17.87 21.69 -16.59
CA LYS A 247 16.80 22.46 -15.90
C LYS A 247 15.99 21.67 -14.87
N VAL A 248 16.30 20.41 -14.68
CA VAL A 248 15.61 19.54 -13.73
C VAL A 248 16.42 19.38 -12.44
N THR A 249 15.73 19.12 -11.36
CA THR A 249 16.31 18.67 -10.10
C THR A 249 16.43 17.15 -10.13
N GLY A 250 17.57 16.60 -9.75
CA GLY A 250 17.79 15.15 -9.65
C GLY A 250 16.87 14.54 -8.59
N ILE A 251 17.12 14.89 -7.32
CA ILE A 251 16.32 14.43 -6.18
C ILE A 251 15.82 15.65 -5.42
N ARG A 252 14.51 15.73 -5.23
CA ARG A 252 13.88 16.75 -4.37
C ARG A 252 13.12 16.11 -3.23
N THR A 253 13.33 16.62 -2.01
CA THR A 253 12.65 16.17 -0.80
C THR A 253 11.98 17.34 -0.10
N ILE A 254 10.71 17.23 0.23
CA ILE A 254 9.94 18.29 0.89
C ILE A 254 8.98 17.72 1.96
N GLU A 255 8.48 18.61 2.82
CA GLU A 255 7.41 18.33 3.79
C GLU A 255 7.66 17.12 4.68
N GLY A 256 8.79 17.11 5.36
CA GLY A 256 9.12 16.03 6.29
C GLY A 256 9.51 14.70 5.65
N ALA A 257 9.77 14.66 4.34
CA ALA A 257 10.19 13.44 3.65
C ALA A 257 11.55 12.94 4.16
N LEU A 258 11.66 11.61 4.34
CA LEU A 258 12.90 10.93 4.74
C LEU A 258 13.41 10.07 3.59
N VAL A 259 14.55 10.43 3.01
CA VAL A 259 15.11 9.76 1.83
C VAL A 259 16.56 9.33 2.05
N ASN A 260 16.84 8.06 1.79
CA ASN A 260 18.19 7.48 1.81
C ASN A 260 18.63 7.12 0.39
N VAL A 261 19.76 7.63 -0.04
CA VAL A 261 20.34 7.45 -1.38
C VAL A 261 21.64 6.67 -1.26
N ILE A 262 21.72 5.50 -1.89
CA ILE A 262 22.83 4.56 -1.74
C ILE A 262 23.34 4.16 -3.12
N SER A 263 24.63 4.34 -3.37
CA SER A 263 25.28 3.94 -4.64
C SER A 263 24.58 4.44 -5.91
N CYS A 264 24.06 5.67 -5.86
CA CYS A 264 23.38 6.32 -6.98
C CYS A 264 24.30 7.29 -7.72
N SER A 265 23.91 7.59 -8.96
CA SER A 265 24.55 8.62 -9.80
C SER A 265 23.52 9.69 -10.15
N VAL A 266 23.92 10.97 -10.06
CA VAL A 266 23.05 12.11 -10.43
C VAL A 266 23.87 13.11 -11.24
N THR A 267 23.50 13.29 -12.50
CA THR A 267 24.29 14.10 -13.44
C THR A 267 23.42 15.04 -14.26
N GLY A 268 23.99 16.16 -14.69
CA GLY A 268 23.37 17.10 -15.64
C GLY A 268 22.12 17.80 -15.12
N CYS A 269 22.01 18.00 -13.79
CA CYS A 269 20.86 18.62 -13.14
C CYS A 269 21.13 20.08 -12.74
N THR A 270 20.07 20.87 -12.57
CA THR A 270 20.18 22.18 -11.89
C THR A 270 20.60 21.98 -10.44
N TYR A 271 19.92 21.08 -9.75
CA TYR A 271 20.28 20.61 -8.41
C TYR A 271 20.42 19.09 -8.45
N ALA A 272 21.54 18.55 -7.99
CA ALA A 272 21.62 17.10 -7.82
C ALA A 272 20.72 16.66 -6.65
N LEU A 273 20.76 17.43 -5.53
CA LEU A 273 19.87 17.28 -4.38
C LEU A 273 19.30 18.64 -3.98
N GLU A 274 18.00 18.68 -3.77
CA GLU A 274 17.28 19.78 -3.16
C GLU A 274 16.45 19.26 -1.99
N THR A 275 16.70 19.76 -0.76
CA THR A 275 15.96 19.35 0.45
C THR A 275 15.38 20.58 1.15
N THR A 276 14.12 20.54 1.53
CA THR A 276 13.41 21.68 2.08
C THR A 276 12.27 21.27 3.03
N THR A 277 11.72 22.24 3.75
CA THR A 277 10.52 22.07 4.60
C THR A 277 10.66 20.89 5.55
N SER A 278 11.69 20.95 6.41
CA SER A 278 11.98 19.96 7.46
C SER A 278 12.17 18.52 6.97
N SER A 279 12.50 18.34 5.69
CA SER A 279 12.83 17.02 5.13
C SER A 279 14.29 16.65 5.36
N ILE A 280 14.59 15.35 5.31
CA ILE A 280 15.95 14.82 5.48
C ILE A 280 16.30 13.94 4.29
N ALA A 281 17.42 14.26 3.63
CA ALA A 281 18.01 13.41 2.62
C ALA A 281 19.42 12.98 3.02
N SER A 282 19.66 11.67 3.06
CA SER A 282 20.96 11.09 3.42
C SER A 282 21.57 10.37 2.22
N PHE A 283 22.75 10.79 1.80
CA PHE A 283 23.56 10.08 0.81
C PHE A 283 24.56 9.21 1.56
N VAL A 284 24.34 7.90 1.50
CA VAL A 284 25.17 6.91 2.17
C VAL A 284 26.07 6.26 1.15
N TYR A 285 27.35 6.16 1.45
CA TYR A 285 28.42 5.48 0.74
C TYR A 285 28.16 5.11 -0.73
N THR A 286 28.97 5.63 -1.64
CA THR A 286 28.84 5.34 -3.07
C THR A 286 30.20 5.02 -3.69
N THR A 287 30.49 3.71 -3.86
CA THR A 287 31.57 3.32 -4.79
C THR A 287 30.99 3.32 -6.21
N GLY A 288 31.60 4.08 -7.09
CA GLY A 288 31.24 4.10 -8.51
C GLY A 288 30.08 5.02 -8.91
N ALA A 289 29.52 5.80 -7.97
CA ALA A 289 28.51 6.79 -8.30
C ALA A 289 29.11 7.99 -9.04
N GLY A 290 28.51 8.38 -10.16
CA GLY A 290 28.86 9.58 -10.91
C GLY A 290 28.06 10.79 -10.44
N TYR A 291 28.76 11.87 -10.08
CA TYR A 291 28.15 13.18 -9.88
C TYR A 291 28.92 14.18 -10.73
N ALA A 292 28.34 14.63 -11.81
CA ALA A 292 28.99 15.52 -12.72
C ALA A 292 28.01 16.47 -13.41
N ASN A 293 28.51 17.64 -13.83
CA ASN A 293 27.73 18.60 -14.61
C ASN A 293 26.44 19.08 -13.95
N ASN A 294 26.36 19.05 -12.62
CA ASN A 294 25.28 19.67 -11.87
C ASN A 294 25.63 21.15 -11.63
N ILE A 295 24.66 22.06 -11.77
CA ILE A 295 24.88 23.49 -11.52
C ILE A 295 25.04 23.70 -10.01
N THR A 296 24.12 23.16 -9.21
CA THR A 296 24.19 23.09 -7.76
C THR A 296 24.15 21.62 -7.33
N GLY A 297 25.17 21.18 -6.62
CA GLY A 297 25.20 19.82 -6.15
C GLY A 297 24.17 19.60 -5.04
N VAL A 298 24.20 20.45 -4.00
CA VAL A 298 23.30 20.31 -2.85
C VAL A 298 22.69 21.67 -2.49
N SER A 299 21.37 21.68 -2.35
CA SER A 299 20.61 22.83 -1.83
C SER A 299 19.76 22.40 -0.64
N ALA A 300 19.89 23.12 0.49
CA ALA A 300 19.09 22.91 1.69
C ALA A 300 18.51 24.25 2.17
N TYR A 301 17.18 24.32 2.37
CA TYR A 301 16.50 25.51 2.85
C TYR A 301 15.19 25.20 3.59
N ASN A 302 14.62 26.20 4.26
CA ASN A 302 13.39 26.04 5.07
C ASN A 302 13.48 24.86 6.07
N GLY A 303 14.61 24.74 6.77
CA GLY A 303 14.81 23.65 7.74
C GLY A 303 15.12 22.28 7.12
N GLY A 304 15.34 22.19 5.80
CA GLY A 304 15.77 20.94 5.15
C GLY A 304 17.17 20.51 5.58
N ILE A 305 17.42 19.22 5.70
CA ILE A 305 18.70 18.64 6.14
C ILE A 305 19.24 17.71 5.06
N ALA A 306 20.45 17.98 4.58
CA ALA A 306 21.21 17.08 3.71
C ALA A 306 22.39 16.46 4.48
N ILE A 307 22.55 15.15 4.40
CA ILE A 307 23.66 14.41 5.02
C ILE A 307 24.46 13.73 3.91
N LEU A 308 25.73 14.11 3.76
CA LEU A 308 26.63 13.56 2.75
C LEU A 308 27.58 12.54 3.39
N GLY A 309 27.40 11.26 3.03
CA GLY A 309 28.20 10.15 3.52
C GLY A 309 29.64 10.10 3.00
N TYR A 310 30.37 9.06 3.40
CA TYR A 310 31.74 8.84 2.92
C TYR A 310 31.77 8.50 1.42
N GLY A 311 32.86 8.96 0.75
CA GLY A 311 33.07 8.66 -0.67
C GLY A 311 32.20 9.45 -1.64
N ILE A 312 31.35 10.34 -1.13
CA ILE A 312 30.58 11.26 -1.96
C ILE A 312 31.50 12.38 -2.43
N PRO A 313 31.62 12.64 -3.75
CA PRO A 313 32.37 13.78 -4.27
C PRO A 313 31.89 15.07 -3.61
N GLU A 314 32.82 15.94 -3.37
CA GLU A 314 32.53 17.23 -2.76
C GLU A 314 31.35 17.88 -3.47
N LEU A 315 30.26 18.14 -2.72
CA LEU A 315 29.09 18.86 -3.20
C LEU A 315 28.39 18.23 -4.43
N LEU A 316 28.42 16.89 -4.59
CA LEU A 316 27.72 16.20 -5.68
C LEU A 316 28.00 16.81 -7.08
N GLY A 317 29.22 17.22 -7.35
CA GLY A 317 29.65 17.74 -8.65
C GLY A 317 29.12 19.12 -9.00
N GLY A 318 28.74 19.92 -7.99
CA GLY A 318 28.28 21.29 -8.14
C GLY A 318 28.60 22.14 -6.90
N SER A 319 28.00 23.32 -6.77
CA SER A 319 28.08 24.19 -5.59
C SER A 319 27.11 23.74 -4.49
N SER A 320 27.29 24.27 -3.26
CA SER A 320 26.29 24.16 -2.20
C SER A 320 25.49 25.45 -2.05
N ASN A 321 24.24 25.33 -1.64
CA ASN A 321 23.36 26.44 -1.32
C ASN A 321 22.60 26.16 -0.03
N ARG A 322 22.79 27.03 0.98
CA ARG A 322 22.05 26.97 2.26
C ARG A 322 21.34 28.29 2.49
N ARG A 323 20.08 28.22 2.90
CA ARG A 323 19.31 29.41 3.28
C ARG A 323 18.17 29.02 4.20
N ASP A 324 17.62 29.98 4.89
CA ASP A 324 16.37 29.85 5.65
C ASP A 324 16.37 28.63 6.63
N GLY A 325 17.48 28.46 7.37
CA GLY A 325 17.64 27.36 8.33
C GLY A 325 17.95 25.99 7.74
N GLY A 326 18.22 25.90 6.44
CA GLY A 326 18.70 24.68 5.81
C GLY A 326 20.10 24.27 6.27
N VAL A 327 20.36 22.97 6.38
CA VAL A 327 21.62 22.45 6.92
C VAL A 327 22.18 21.35 6.00
N ILE A 328 23.49 21.41 5.77
CA ILE A 328 24.22 20.39 5.02
C ILE A 328 25.34 19.87 5.92
N PHE A 329 25.32 18.57 6.22
CA PHE A 329 26.33 17.90 7.02
C PHE A 329 27.14 16.91 6.19
N ARG A 330 28.43 16.73 6.54
CA ARG A 330 29.15 15.49 6.24
C ARG A 330 28.80 14.41 7.29
N GLN A 331 28.98 13.15 6.96
CA GLN A 331 28.72 12.03 7.88
C GLN A 331 29.54 12.11 9.18
N ASN A 332 30.68 12.79 9.18
CA ASN A 332 31.46 13.04 10.38
C ASN A 332 30.90 14.19 11.27
N GLY A 333 29.74 14.73 10.94
CA GLY A 333 29.10 15.83 11.65
C GLY A 333 29.60 17.22 11.27
N THR A 334 30.54 17.33 10.35
CA THR A 334 31.03 18.65 9.89
C THR A 334 29.94 19.36 9.10
N LEU A 335 29.61 20.58 9.48
CA LEU A 335 28.72 21.47 8.75
C LEU A 335 29.42 22.02 7.51
N LEU A 336 28.76 21.95 6.34
CA LEU A 336 29.23 22.50 5.07
C LEU A 336 28.61 23.85 4.77
#